data_984f2caede68c06c4fdb37609fc9d2b2
#
_entry.id   984f2caede68c06c4fdb37609fc9d2b2
#
_cell.length_a   1.000
_cell.length_b   1.000
_cell.length_c   1.000
_cell.angle_alpha   90.00
_cell.angle_beta   90.00
_cell.angle_gamma   90.00
#
_symmetry.space_group_name_H-M   'P 1'
#
loop_
_entity.id
_entity.type
_entity.pdbx_description
1 polymer ?
#
loop_
_entity_poly.entity_id
_entity_poly.type
_entity_poly.pdbx_seq_one_letter_code
_entity_poly.pdbx_strand_id
1 'polypeptide(L)'
;LCAPIVSFLTFSTNFVLRLCGVDPNAEDDEVSEEEIRIMVDAGSQKGIIDQMEQQMIENVFDFDDITVGRFATHRTEAAILWAEDAPSEWERQFRESRHSVYPVCGDTADQVLGTLSIKDYYASPDKSREYVLSHLLKPAFYVPESIRASQLFQRMQERRSHFAVVLDEYGGTLGIVTMN
;
A
#
# COMPACT_ATOMS: atom_id res chain seq x y z
N LEU A 1 -21.09 -11.27 53.24
CA LEU A 1 -21.61 -12.62 53.58
C LEU A 1 -21.73 -13.55 52.38
N CYS A 2 -21.81 -13.07 51.11
CA CYS A 2 -21.94 -13.90 49.90
C CYS A 2 -20.60 -14.33 49.26
N ALA A 3 -19.48 -13.75 49.68
CA ALA A 3 -18.16 -14.02 49.09
C ALA A 3 -17.76 -15.50 49.08
N PRO A 4 -17.92 -16.30 50.16
CA PRO A 4 -17.53 -17.71 50.12
C PRO A 4 -18.39 -18.57 49.21
N ILE A 5 -19.68 -18.21 49.00
CA ILE A 5 -20.58 -18.93 48.11
C ILE A 5 -20.22 -18.67 46.64
N VAL A 6 -19.93 -17.43 46.30
CA VAL A 6 -19.46 -17.05 44.95
C VAL A 6 -18.13 -17.74 44.63
N SER A 7 -17.15 -17.73 45.56
CA SER A 7 -15.87 -18.40 45.40
C SER A 7 -16.03 -19.91 45.17
N PHE A 8 -16.92 -20.56 45.91
CA PHE A 8 -17.18 -21.99 45.73
C PHE A 8 -17.84 -22.30 44.38
N LEU A 9 -18.80 -21.49 43.96
CA LEU A 9 -19.45 -21.65 42.64
C LEU A 9 -18.44 -21.42 41.49
N THR A 10 -17.62 -20.38 41.57
CA THR A 10 -16.57 -20.10 40.56
C THR A 10 -15.55 -21.22 40.51
N PHE A 11 -15.12 -21.75 41.64
CA PHE A 11 -14.19 -22.88 41.71
C PHE A 11 -14.81 -24.14 41.07
N SER A 12 -16.09 -24.44 41.41
CA SER A 12 -16.80 -25.60 40.85
C SER A 12 -16.96 -25.47 39.34
N THR A 13 -17.34 -24.29 38.81
CA THR A 13 -17.50 -24.03 37.38
C THR A 13 -16.16 -24.14 36.65
N ASN A 14 -15.09 -23.53 37.18
CA ASN A 14 -13.78 -23.61 36.59
C ASN A 14 -13.20 -25.03 36.57
N PHE A 15 -13.52 -25.84 37.60
CA PHE A 15 -13.15 -27.23 37.63
C PHE A 15 -13.82 -28.05 36.54
N VAL A 16 -15.12 -27.85 36.32
CA VAL A 16 -15.87 -28.53 35.26
C VAL A 16 -15.37 -28.08 33.88
N LEU A 17 -15.12 -26.78 33.66
CA LEU A 17 -14.59 -26.26 32.39
C LEU A 17 -13.22 -26.87 32.05
N ARG A 18 -12.31 -26.98 33.04
CA ARG A 18 -11.01 -27.65 32.85
C ARG A 18 -11.13 -29.13 32.54
N LEU A 19 -12.12 -29.82 33.12
CA LEU A 19 -12.40 -31.20 32.82
C LEU A 19 -12.90 -31.42 31.37
N CYS A 20 -13.61 -30.41 30.84
CA CYS A 20 -14.07 -30.35 29.45
C CYS A 20 -13.01 -29.83 28.46
N GLY A 21 -11.76 -29.51 28.93
CA GLY A 21 -10.67 -29.06 28.08
C GLY A 21 -10.73 -27.56 27.72
N VAL A 22 -11.60 -26.79 28.39
CA VAL A 22 -11.70 -25.34 28.22
C VAL A 22 -10.93 -24.65 29.34
N ASP A 23 -9.98 -23.77 29.01
CA ASP A 23 -9.29 -22.97 30.02
C ASP A 23 -10.17 -21.78 30.43
N PRO A 24 -10.69 -21.77 31.68
CA PRO A 24 -11.56 -20.68 32.15
C PRO A 24 -10.84 -19.32 32.35
N ASN A 25 -9.51 -19.31 32.24
CA ASN A 25 -8.68 -18.11 32.29
C ASN A 25 -8.02 -17.81 30.94
N ALA A 26 -8.41 -18.47 29.86
CA ALA A 26 -8.08 -17.99 28.54
C ALA A 26 -8.73 -16.62 28.37
N GLU A 27 -7.96 -15.58 28.54
CA GLU A 27 -8.31 -14.21 28.14
C GLU A 27 -8.26 -14.20 26.59
N ASP A 28 -9.25 -14.84 25.98
CA ASP A 28 -9.52 -14.76 24.54
C ASP A 28 -10.53 -13.62 24.29
N ASP A 29 -10.18 -12.43 24.72
CA ASP A 29 -10.83 -11.20 24.24
C ASP A 29 -9.84 -10.42 23.36
N GLU A 30 -9.11 -11.09 22.48
CA GLU A 30 -8.58 -10.41 21.31
C GLU A 30 -9.78 -10.11 20.42
N VAL A 31 -10.29 -8.88 20.53
CA VAL A 31 -11.37 -8.38 19.67
C VAL A 31 -10.93 -8.55 18.22
N SER A 32 -11.60 -9.44 17.50
CA SER A 32 -11.31 -9.69 16.11
C SER A 32 -11.72 -8.50 15.24
N GLU A 33 -11.10 -8.36 14.07
CA GLU A 33 -11.50 -7.35 13.08
C GLU A 33 -12.98 -7.48 12.73
N GLU A 34 -13.49 -8.71 12.61
CA GLU A 34 -14.91 -8.96 12.35
C GLU A 34 -15.83 -8.44 13.45
N GLU A 35 -15.44 -8.56 14.72
CA GLU A 35 -16.18 -8.00 15.83
C GLU A 35 -16.19 -6.47 15.79
N ILE A 36 -15.09 -5.84 15.37
CA ILE A 36 -15.04 -4.38 15.18
C ILE A 36 -15.96 -3.99 14.04
N ARG A 37 -15.99 -4.69 12.91
CA ARG A 37 -16.92 -4.46 11.80
C ARG A 37 -18.39 -4.52 12.26
N ILE A 38 -18.74 -5.54 13.04
CA ILE A 38 -20.09 -5.69 13.60
C ILE A 38 -20.44 -4.51 14.54
N MET A 39 -19.49 -4.05 15.36
CA MET A 39 -19.70 -2.89 16.22
C MET A 39 -19.91 -1.59 15.44
N VAL A 40 -19.17 -1.40 14.34
CA VAL A 40 -19.29 -0.25 13.43
C VAL A 40 -20.67 -0.26 12.76
N ASP A 41 -21.11 -1.41 12.25
CA ASP A 41 -22.44 -1.59 11.66
C ASP A 41 -23.56 -1.27 12.66
N ALA A 42 -23.45 -1.78 13.89
CA ALA A 42 -24.41 -1.49 14.94
C ALA A 42 -24.43 0.02 15.33
N GLY A 43 -23.26 0.67 15.29
CA GLY A 43 -23.13 2.11 15.52
C GLY A 43 -23.80 2.93 14.41
N SER A 44 -23.65 2.51 13.17
CA SER A 44 -24.26 3.15 12.01
C SER A 44 -25.80 3.01 12.04
N GLN A 45 -26.31 1.82 12.34
CA GLN A 45 -27.78 1.59 12.49
C GLN A 45 -28.39 2.44 13.58
N LYS A 46 -27.69 2.76 14.65
CA LYS A 46 -28.11 3.63 15.74
C LYS A 46 -27.92 5.13 15.46
N GLY A 47 -27.33 5.49 14.30
CA GLY A 47 -27.03 6.87 13.93
C GLY A 47 -25.91 7.52 14.75
N ILE A 48 -25.06 6.73 15.44
CA ILE A 48 -23.89 7.20 16.18
C ILE A 48 -22.73 7.43 15.21
N ILE A 49 -22.62 6.58 14.20
CA ILE A 49 -21.63 6.62 13.11
C ILE A 49 -22.42 6.93 11.84
N ASP A 50 -22.00 7.94 11.08
CA ASP A 50 -22.64 8.22 9.79
C ASP A 50 -22.15 7.24 8.70
N GLN A 51 -22.86 7.23 7.56
CA GLN A 51 -22.56 6.30 6.48
C GLN A 51 -21.16 6.55 5.86
N MET A 52 -20.68 7.80 5.85
CA MET A 52 -19.35 8.14 5.34
C MET A 52 -18.26 7.65 6.30
N GLU A 53 -18.47 7.84 7.60
CA GLU A 53 -17.55 7.35 8.64
C GLU A 53 -17.46 5.82 8.62
N GLN A 54 -18.59 5.12 8.50
CA GLN A 54 -18.61 3.66 8.34
C GLN A 54 -17.78 3.23 7.12
N GLN A 55 -18.02 3.84 5.95
CA GLN A 55 -17.29 3.52 4.72
C GLN A 55 -15.78 3.78 4.85
N MET A 56 -15.37 4.83 5.57
CA MET A 56 -13.96 5.11 5.84
C MET A 56 -13.31 4.00 6.68
N ILE A 57 -14.01 3.52 7.71
CA ILE A 57 -13.50 2.42 8.56
C ILE A 57 -13.36 1.14 7.75
N GLU A 58 -14.36 0.78 6.94
CA GLU A 58 -14.28 -0.38 6.05
C GLU A 58 -13.13 -0.26 5.07
N ASN A 59 -12.94 0.91 4.45
CA ASN A 59 -11.82 1.16 3.53
C ASN A 59 -10.45 1.00 4.20
N VAL A 60 -10.33 1.31 5.51
CA VAL A 60 -9.07 1.11 6.26
C VAL A 60 -8.77 -0.38 6.41
N PHE A 61 -9.75 -1.21 6.71
CA PHE A 61 -9.58 -2.66 6.79
C PHE A 61 -9.22 -3.25 5.41
N ASP A 62 -9.96 -2.87 4.38
CA ASP A 62 -9.70 -3.31 3.02
C ASP A 62 -8.31 -2.89 2.53
N PHE A 63 -7.82 -1.70 2.95
CA PHE A 63 -6.49 -1.21 2.61
C PHE A 63 -5.36 -2.08 3.20
N ASP A 64 -5.60 -2.70 4.35
CA ASP A 64 -4.62 -3.62 4.95
C ASP A 64 -4.59 -4.98 4.23
N ASP A 65 -5.69 -5.38 3.59
CA ASP A 65 -5.80 -6.68 2.93
C ASP A 65 -5.46 -6.66 1.43
N ILE A 66 -5.56 -5.50 0.77
CA ILE A 66 -5.32 -5.40 -0.66
C ILE A 66 -3.83 -5.46 -1.00
N THR A 67 -3.46 -6.27 -1.99
CA THR A 67 -2.09 -6.31 -2.52
C THR A 67 -1.87 -5.27 -3.62
N VAL A 68 -0.63 -4.81 -3.75
CA VAL A 68 -0.23 -3.78 -4.71
C VAL A 68 -0.53 -4.18 -6.16
N GLY A 69 -0.36 -5.44 -6.52
CA GLY A 69 -0.66 -5.94 -7.86
C GLY A 69 -2.11 -5.73 -8.30
N ARG A 70 -3.06 -5.58 -7.35
CA ARG A 70 -4.49 -5.37 -7.67
C ARG A 70 -4.83 -3.95 -8.11
N PHE A 71 -4.03 -2.95 -7.74
CA PHE A 71 -4.30 -1.54 -8.06
C PHE A 71 -3.13 -0.83 -8.76
N ALA A 72 -2.02 -1.53 -9.00
CA ALA A 72 -0.92 -0.99 -9.79
C ALA A 72 -1.38 -0.64 -11.21
N THR A 73 -0.90 0.49 -11.72
CA THR A 73 -1.06 0.81 -13.14
C THR A 73 -0.14 -0.10 -13.95
N HIS A 74 -0.75 -0.95 -14.78
CA HIS A 74 0.00 -1.93 -15.56
C HIS A 74 0.99 -1.25 -16.53
N ARG A 75 2.13 -1.89 -16.78
CA ARG A 75 3.20 -1.34 -17.64
C ARG A 75 2.73 -0.93 -19.04
N THR A 76 1.67 -1.54 -19.57
CA THR A 76 1.09 -1.19 -20.88
C THR A 76 0.29 0.11 -20.85
N GLU A 77 -0.13 0.56 -19.67
CA GLU A 77 -0.89 1.80 -19.45
C GLU A 77 -0.03 2.89 -18.82
N ALA A 78 1.11 2.52 -18.27
CA ALA A 78 2.04 3.44 -17.64
C ALA A 78 2.75 4.31 -18.69
N ALA A 79 2.85 5.61 -18.41
CA ALA A 79 3.63 6.51 -19.24
C ALA A 79 5.14 6.30 -18.97
N ILE A 80 5.82 5.62 -19.86
CA ILE A 80 7.24 5.26 -19.77
C ILE A 80 8.06 6.14 -20.71
N LEU A 81 9.19 6.66 -20.25
CA LEU A 81 10.17 7.34 -21.10
C LEU A 81 11.22 6.30 -21.53
N TRP A 82 11.54 6.28 -22.81
CA TRP A 82 12.59 5.42 -23.30
C TRP A 82 13.94 6.16 -23.34
N ALA A 83 14.99 5.51 -22.87
CA ALA A 83 16.32 6.13 -22.82
C ALA A 83 16.88 6.48 -24.21
N GLU A 84 16.41 5.79 -25.27
CA GLU A 84 16.82 6.04 -26.65
C GLU A 84 16.11 7.24 -27.28
N ASP A 85 14.97 7.66 -26.71
CA ASP A 85 14.20 8.75 -27.26
C ASP A 85 14.92 10.10 -27.20
N ALA A 86 14.61 10.95 -28.16
CA ALA A 86 15.10 12.33 -28.12
C ALA A 86 14.39 13.12 -27.01
N PRO A 87 15.07 14.13 -26.41
CA PRO A 87 14.45 14.99 -25.40
C PRO A 87 13.13 15.64 -25.81
N SER A 88 12.97 15.94 -27.10
CA SER A 88 11.71 16.48 -27.67
C SER A 88 10.54 15.51 -27.54
N GLU A 89 10.81 14.20 -27.60
CA GLU A 89 9.80 13.15 -27.44
C GLU A 89 9.37 13.04 -25.97
N TRP A 90 10.31 13.09 -25.05
CA TRP A 90 10.03 13.17 -23.60
C TRP A 90 9.17 14.41 -23.28
N GLU A 91 9.51 15.57 -23.84
CA GLU A 91 8.73 16.80 -23.64
C GLU A 91 7.32 16.69 -24.23
N ARG A 92 7.14 15.99 -25.34
CA ARG A 92 5.81 15.68 -25.89
C ARG A 92 5.01 14.85 -24.89
N GLN A 93 5.61 13.79 -24.37
CA GLN A 93 4.97 12.88 -23.40
C GLN A 93 4.62 13.61 -22.09
N PHE A 94 5.46 14.52 -21.59
CA PHE A 94 5.15 15.33 -20.45
C PHE A 94 3.90 16.21 -20.64
N ARG A 95 3.70 16.76 -21.84
CA ARG A 95 2.53 17.56 -22.17
C ARG A 95 1.25 16.74 -22.29
N GLU A 96 1.36 15.54 -22.81
CA GLU A 96 0.22 14.65 -23.06
C GLU A 96 -0.27 13.98 -21.78
N SER A 97 0.62 13.38 -21.00
CA SER A 97 0.26 12.56 -19.84
C SER A 97 0.20 13.33 -18.51
N ARG A 98 0.91 14.47 -18.40
CA ARG A 98 0.86 15.39 -17.25
C ARG A 98 1.20 14.77 -15.87
N HIS A 99 2.04 13.75 -15.84
CA HIS A 99 2.52 13.17 -14.60
C HIS A 99 3.71 13.96 -14.05
N SER A 100 3.98 13.86 -12.76
CA SER A 100 5.10 14.56 -12.10
C SER A 100 6.41 13.77 -12.16
N VAL A 101 6.32 12.43 -12.25
CA VAL A 101 7.46 11.50 -12.25
C VAL A 101 7.21 10.42 -13.28
N TYR A 102 8.25 10.04 -14.01
CA TYR A 102 8.21 9.00 -15.03
C TYR A 102 9.29 7.96 -14.77
N PRO A 103 9.01 6.67 -14.98
CA PRO A 103 10.05 5.66 -15.11
C PRO A 103 10.78 5.88 -16.44
N VAL A 104 12.11 5.77 -16.40
CA VAL A 104 12.96 5.78 -17.61
C VAL A 104 13.46 4.36 -17.81
N CYS A 105 13.13 3.77 -18.95
CA CYS A 105 13.50 2.41 -19.29
C CYS A 105 14.54 2.39 -20.41
N GLY A 106 15.36 1.33 -20.43
CA GLY A 106 16.30 1.02 -21.52
C GLY A 106 15.56 0.43 -22.73
N ASP A 107 16.05 -0.70 -23.21
CA ASP A 107 15.50 -1.37 -24.41
C ASP A 107 14.15 -2.05 -24.16
N THR A 108 13.84 -2.37 -22.91
CA THR A 108 12.58 -3.02 -22.51
C THR A 108 11.97 -2.36 -21.28
N ALA A 109 10.66 -2.52 -21.07
CA ALA A 109 9.97 -2.02 -19.90
C ALA A 109 10.45 -2.68 -18.57
N ASP A 110 11.09 -3.83 -18.66
CA ASP A 110 11.68 -4.52 -17.51
C ASP A 110 13.02 -3.90 -17.09
N GLN A 111 13.69 -3.20 -17.99
CA GLN A 111 14.95 -2.53 -17.72
C GLN A 111 14.72 -1.09 -17.26
N VAL A 112 14.25 -0.90 -16.05
CA VAL A 112 14.06 0.43 -15.47
C VAL A 112 15.41 0.98 -15.01
N LEU A 113 15.92 2.03 -15.69
CA LEU A 113 17.18 2.71 -15.38
C LEU A 113 17.07 3.64 -14.18
N GLY A 114 15.87 4.17 -13.95
CA GLY A 114 15.58 5.08 -12.85
C GLY A 114 14.26 5.81 -13.04
N THR A 115 14.05 6.84 -12.26
CA THR A 115 12.87 7.73 -12.37
C THR A 115 13.31 9.16 -12.65
N LEU A 116 12.59 9.85 -13.52
CA LEU A 116 12.80 11.25 -13.87
C LEU A 116 11.65 12.11 -13.36
N SER A 117 11.98 13.14 -12.57
CA SER A 117 11.03 14.17 -12.16
C SER A 117 10.96 15.26 -13.20
N ILE A 118 9.75 15.63 -13.65
CA ILE A 118 9.55 16.79 -14.54
C ILE A 118 10.13 18.06 -13.94
N LYS A 119 9.97 18.25 -12.63
CA LYS A 119 10.49 19.41 -11.92
C LYS A 119 12.01 19.52 -12.05
N ASP A 120 12.70 18.40 -11.86
CA ASP A 120 14.16 18.36 -11.94
C ASP A 120 14.63 18.56 -13.40
N TYR A 121 13.90 17.98 -14.36
CA TYR A 121 14.16 18.16 -15.79
C TYR A 121 14.06 19.62 -16.21
N TYR A 122 12.96 20.31 -15.86
CA TYR A 122 12.80 21.72 -16.24
C TYR A 122 13.70 22.70 -15.46
N ALA A 123 14.10 22.32 -14.24
CA ALA A 123 15.05 23.11 -13.45
C ALA A 123 16.49 22.97 -13.94
N SER A 124 16.80 21.91 -14.70
CA SER A 124 18.15 21.67 -15.22
C SER A 124 18.51 22.65 -16.34
N PRO A 125 19.73 23.21 -16.34
CA PRO A 125 20.23 24.02 -17.43
C PRO A 125 20.57 23.21 -18.68
N ASP A 126 20.94 21.94 -18.54
CA ASP A 126 21.22 21.00 -19.62
C ASP A 126 20.15 19.92 -19.69
N LYS A 127 19.53 19.80 -20.86
CA LYS A 127 18.46 18.84 -21.16
C LYS A 127 18.91 17.81 -22.20
N SER A 128 20.22 17.75 -22.47
CA SER A 128 20.76 16.71 -23.34
C SER A 128 20.47 15.33 -22.76
N ARG A 129 20.20 14.36 -23.62
CA ARG A 129 19.88 13.00 -23.22
C ARG A 129 20.95 12.43 -22.29
N GLU A 130 22.22 12.62 -22.64
CA GLU A 130 23.37 12.14 -21.89
C GLU A 130 23.43 12.73 -20.49
N TYR A 131 23.15 14.01 -20.35
CA TYR A 131 23.14 14.69 -19.07
C TYR A 131 21.95 14.22 -18.19
N VAL A 132 20.77 14.10 -18.78
CA VAL A 132 19.58 13.63 -18.05
C VAL A 132 19.79 12.23 -17.51
N LEU A 133 20.26 11.30 -18.36
CA LEU A 133 20.47 9.90 -17.98
C LEU A 133 21.57 9.73 -16.90
N SER A 134 22.58 10.57 -16.91
CA SER A 134 23.71 10.47 -15.99
C SER A 134 23.53 11.25 -14.68
N HIS A 135 22.74 12.33 -14.66
CA HIS A 135 22.70 13.24 -13.52
C HIS A 135 21.31 13.46 -12.92
N LEU A 136 20.23 13.31 -13.69
CA LEU A 136 18.87 13.62 -13.21
C LEU A 136 18.05 12.39 -12.80
N LEU A 137 18.45 11.20 -13.23
CA LEU A 137 17.76 9.98 -12.84
C LEU A 137 17.96 9.68 -11.35
N LYS A 138 16.86 9.43 -10.67
CA LYS A 138 16.88 8.92 -9.30
C LYS A 138 16.70 7.41 -9.31
N PRO A 139 17.33 6.68 -8.39
CA PRO A 139 17.12 5.24 -8.26
C PRO A 139 15.64 4.91 -8.12
N ALA A 140 15.15 3.95 -8.88
CA ALA A 140 13.79 3.48 -8.77
C ALA A 140 13.59 2.73 -7.45
N PHE A 141 12.42 2.90 -6.84
CA PHE A 141 12.01 2.15 -5.67
C PHE A 141 11.18 0.95 -6.12
N TYR A 142 11.67 -0.26 -5.89
CA TYR A 142 11.04 -1.49 -6.32
C TYR A 142 10.29 -2.16 -5.16
N VAL A 143 9.13 -2.72 -5.49
CA VAL A 143 8.30 -3.50 -4.57
C VAL A 143 7.70 -4.70 -5.28
N PRO A 144 7.53 -5.85 -4.62
CA PRO A 144 6.83 -6.99 -5.20
C PRO A 144 5.32 -6.71 -5.27
N GLU A 145 4.63 -7.28 -6.25
CA GLU A 145 3.17 -7.15 -6.40
C GLU A 145 2.38 -7.72 -5.20
N SER A 146 2.97 -8.69 -4.50
CA SER A 146 2.37 -9.33 -3.33
C SER A 146 2.41 -8.49 -2.04
N ILE A 147 3.14 -7.37 -2.03
CA ILE A 147 3.17 -6.49 -0.84
C ILE A 147 1.79 -5.88 -0.59
N ARG A 148 1.38 -5.78 0.68
CA ARG A 148 0.13 -5.12 1.06
C ARG A 148 0.20 -3.60 0.86
N ALA A 149 -0.93 -2.98 0.54
CA ALA A 149 -1.01 -1.53 0.33
C ALA A 149 -0.54 -0.73 1.55
N SER A 150 -0.92 -1.15 2.76
CA SER A 150 -0.48 -0.54 4.02
C SER A 150 1.04 -0.54 4.19
N GLN A 151 1.68 -1.68 3.89
CA GLN A 151 3.14 -1.80 3.95
C GLN A 151 3.85 -0.96 2.88
N LEU A 152 3.28 -0.92 1.66
CA LEU A 152 3.80 -0.05 0.61
C LEU A 152 3.75 1.41 1.05
N PHE A 153 2.60 1.85 1.56
CA PHE A 153 2.38 3.22 2.03
C PHE A 153 3.41 3.63 3.09
N GLN A 154 3.61 2.77 4.10
CA GLN A 154 4.60 3.01 5.14
C GLN A 154 6.02 3.14 4.56
N ARG A 155 6.43 2.22 3.68
CA ARG A 155 7.76 2.25 3.05
C ARG A 155 7.96 3.48 2.16
N MET A 156 6.91 3.92 1.46
CA MET A 156 6.96 5.14 0.66
C MET A 156 7.12 6.38 1.53
N GLN A 157 6.43 6.45 2.67
CA GLN A 157 6.59 7.53 3.65
C GLN A 157 8.01 7.57 4.24
N GLU A 158 8.54 6.42 4.70
CA GLU A 158 9.89 6.32 5.26
C GLU A 158 10.96 6.77 4.26
N ARG A 159 10.80 6.38 2.99
CA ARG A 159 11.73 6.75 1.91
C ARG A 159 11.47 8.12 1.30
N ARG A 160 10.40 8.79 1.69
CA ARG A 160 9.91 10.03 1.07
C ARG A 160 9.78 9.91 -0.45
N SER A 161 9.35 8.74 -0.91
CA SER A 161 9.11 8.44 -2.30
C SER A 161 7.61 8.37 -2.56
N HIS A 162 7.15 9.05 -3.60
CA HIS A 162 5.76 9.00 -4.04
C HIS A 162 5.56 8.11 -5.27
N PHE A 163 6.59 7.35 -5.65
CA PHE A 163 6.60 6.52 -6.85
C PHE A 163 7.30 5.19 -6.55
N ALA A 164 6.70 4.08 -6.97
CA ALA A 164 7.28 2.75 -6.88
C ALA A 164 7.07 1.98 -8.18
N VAL A 165 8.06 1.17 -8.56
CA VAL A 165 7.98 0.18 -9.64
C VAL A 165 7.58 -1.15 -9.01
N VAL A 166 6.54 -1.77 -9.56
CA VAL A 166 6.02 -3.04 -9.08
C VAL A 166 6.61 -4.18 -9.91
N LEU A 167 7.14 -5.17 -9.23
CA LEU A 167 7.73 -6.36 -9.85
C LEU A 167 6.80 -7.56 -9.70
N ASP A 168 6.73 -8.37 -10.75
CA ASP A 168 6.10 -9.69 -10.74
C ASP A 168 6.97 -10.75 -10.03
N GLU A 169 6.51 -12.00 -9.96
CA GLU A 169 7.22 -13.12 -9.30
C GLU A 169 8.52 -13.51 -10.00
N TYR A 170 8.70 -13.10 -11.25
CA TYR A 170 9.89 -13.40 -12.06
C TYR A 170 10.90 -12.26 -12.08
N GLY A 171 10.57 -11.14 -11.40
CA GLY A 171 11.40 -9.94 -11.37
C GLY A 171 11.23 -9.02 -12.58
N GLY A 172 10.22 -9.27 -13.42
CA GLY A 172 9.80 -8.38 -14.49
C GLY A 172 8.99 -7.19 -13.96
N THR A 173 8.92 -6.11 -14.70
CA THR A 173 8.09 -4.96 -14.33
C THR A 173 6.62 -5.24 -14.63
N LEU A 174 5.79 -5.41 -13.60
CA LEU A 174 4.34 -5.48 -13.71
C LEU A 174 3.74 -4.11 -14.05
N GLY A 175 4.20 -3.07 -13.37
CA GLY A 175 3.66 -1.72 -13.51
C GLY A 175 4.24 -0.74 -12.50
N ILE A 176 3.47 0.29 -12.20
CA ILE A 176 3.86 1.37 -11.28
C ILE A 176 2.76 1.67 -10.28
N VAL A 177 3.13 2.23 -9.14
CA VAL A 177 2.21 2.81 -8.15
C VAL A 177 2.68 4.21 -7.78
N THR A 178 1.72 5.13 -7.66
CA THR A 178 1.99 6.50 -7.19
C THR A 178 1.12 6.83 -5.98
N MET A 179 1.68 7.62 -5.08
CA MET A 179 0.95 8.24 -3.96
C MET A 179 0.64 9.70 -4.35
N ASN A 180 -0.63 9.99 -4.59
CA ASN A 180 -1.13 11.35 -4.82
C ASN A 180 -1.98 11.79 -3.65
#